data_4ec3fe7f3ce3a95ec6d8610aa9724b24
#
_entry.id   4ec3fe7f3ce3a95ec6d8610aa9724b24
#
_cell.length_a   1.000
_cell.length_b   1.000
_cell.length_c   1.000
_cell.angle_alpha   90.00
_cell.angle_beta   90.00
_cell.angle_gamma   90.00
#
_symmetry.space_group_name_H-M   'P 1'
#
loop_
_entity.id
_entity.type
_entity.pdbx_description
1 polymer ?
#
loop_
_entity_poly.entity_id
_entity_poly.type
_entity_poly.pdbx_seq_one_letter_code
_entity_poly.pdbx_strand_id
1 'polypeptide(L)'
;MKEAADLFSDLKLSDSQKKIINTAGKVGREKIAPRAAQIDREACNPLENYDDLRESGIHRMCVPERFGGLGHDYATYMMVSSELGRHCGATALSFNMHASTTLWIGDMLDGLDLSPEQQAEMESLRTLHYKRIVEDGALYAQTFSEGNLAAAGKSPFGTTAKKV
;
A
#
# COMPACT_ATOMS: atom_id res chain seq x y z
N MET A 1 -14.58 0.13 -24.05
CA MET A 1 -13.74 1.00 -23.20
C MET A 1 -12.44 0.23 -23.00
N LYS A 2 -11.27 0.87 -23.18
CA LYS A 2 -9.99 0.19 -22.95
C LYS A 2 -9.89 -0.22 -21.48
N GLU A 3 -9.34 -1.40 -21.21
CA GLU A 3 -9.05 -1.85 -19.86
C GLU A 3 -7.90 -1.07 -19.24
N ALA A 4 -7.82 -0.98 -17.92
CA ALA A 4 -6.74 -0.27 -17.24
C ALA A 4 -5.37 -0.89 -17.53
N ALA A 5 -5.28 -2.21 -17.65
CA ALA A 5 -4.06 -2.90 -18.03
C ALA A 5 -3.54 -2.56 -19.43
N ASP A 6 -4.38 -2.08 -20.34
CA ASP A 6 -3.97 -1.65 -21.70
C ASP A 6 -3.01 -0.44 -21.68
N LEU A 7 -3.00 0.32 -20.58
CA LEU A 7 -2.05 1.43 -20.39
C LEU A 7 -0.60 0.96 -20.27
N PHE A 8 -0.41 -0.30 -19.93
CA PHE A 8 0.89 -0.95 -19.75
C PHE A 8 1.12 -2.03 -20.81
N SER A 9 0.52 -1.86 -22.01
CA SER A 9 0.57 -2.85 -23.10
C SER A 9 1.96 -3.12 -23.66
N ASP A 10 2.92 -2.23 -23.42
CA ASP A 10 4.34 -2.40 -23.74
C ASP A 10 5.07 -3.33 -22.74
N LEU A 11 4.45 -3.65 -21.61
CA LEU A 11 4.97 -4.57 -20.61
C LEU A 11 4.37 -5.98 -20.78
N LYS A 12 5.18 -7.00 -20.52
CA LYS A 12 4.71 -8.40 -20.49
C LYS A 12 4.06 -8.72 -19.14
N LEU A 13 2.81 -8.32 -18.96
CA LEU A 13 2.07 -8.55 -17.73
C LEU A 13 1.53 -9.99 -17.65
N SER A 14 1.62 -10.59 -16.47
CA SER A 14 0.90 -11.82 -16.14
C SER A 14 -0.61 -11.59 -16.05
N ASP A 15 -1.40 -12.64 -16.12
CA ASP A 15 -2.85 -12.53 -15.99
C ASP A 15 -3.27 -12.04 -14.60
N SER A 16 -2.51 -12.40 -13.56
CA SER A 16 -2.72 -11.90 -12.20
C SER A 16 -2.49 -10.39 -12.12
N GLN A 17 -1.42 -9.88 -12.73
CA GLN A 17 -1.12 -8.44 -12.79
C GLN A 17 -2.22 -7.68 -13.56
N LYS A 18 -2.62 -8.18 -14.73
CA LYS A 18 -3.73 -7.58 -15.50
C LYS A 18 -5.01 -7.53 -14.68
N LYS A 19 -5.34 -8.61 -13.98
CA LYS A 19 -6.54 -8.71 -13.14
C LYS A 19 -6.56 -7.63 -12.06
N ILE A 20 -5.47 -7.47 -11.31
CA ILE A 20 -5.45 -6.50 -10.19
C ILE A 20 -5.44 -5.05 -10.72
N ILE A 21 -4.74 -4.76 -11.82
CA ILE A 21 -4.74 -3.43 -12.45
C ILE A 21 -6.15 -3.09 -12.96
N ASN A 22 -6.83 -4.02 -13.64
CA ASN A 22 -8.20 -3.81 -14.11
C ASN A 22 -9.19 -3.64 -12.95
N THR A 23 -8.98 -4.36 -11.84
CA THR A 23 -9.75 -4.18 -10.61
C THR A 23 -9.56 -2.75 -10.07
N ALA A 24 -8.33 -2.24 -10.02
CA ALA A 24 -8.04 -0.88 -9.61
C ALA A 24 -8.71 0.15 -10.51
N GLY A 25 -8.68 -0.05 -11.83
CA GLY A 25 -9.36 0.80 -12.79
C GLY A 25 -10.88 0.80 -12.64
N LYS A 26 -11.47 -0.34 -12.32
CA LYS A 26 -12.91 -0.44 -12.05
C LYS A 26 -13.29 0.30 -10.77
N VAL A 27 -12.64 -0.04 -9.66
CA VAL A 27 -12.87 0.61 -8.35
C VAL A 27 -12.60 2.11 -8.44
N GLY A 28 -11.52 2.49 -9.11
CA GLY A 28 -11.18 3.89 -9.35
C GLY A 28 -12.30 4.67 -10.02
N ARG A 29 -12.81 4.18 -11.12
CA ARG A 29 -13.89 4.85 -11.88
C ARG A 29 -15.22 4.87 -11.13
N GLU A 30 -15.64 3.72 -10.60
CA GLU A 30 -17.00 3.51 -10.11
C GLU A 30 -17.19 4.03 -8.69
N LYS A 31 -16.15 3.97 -7.87
CA LYS A 31 -16.21 4.26 -6.45
C LYS A 31 -15.39 5.49 -6.03
N ILE A 32 -14.14 5.57 -6.45
CA ILE A 32 -13.19 6.58 -5.97
C ILE A 32 -13.35 7.92 -6.68
N ALA A 33 -13.41 7.94 -8.02
CA ALA A 33 -13.51 9.17 -8.80
C ALA A 33 -14.70 10.07 -8.41
N PRO A 34 -15.90 9.55 -8.14
CA PRO A 34 -17.03 10.39 -7.73
C PRO A 34 -16.80 11.19 -6.45
N ARG A 35 -15.93 10.73 -5.55
CA ARG A 35 -15.62 11.39 -4.26
C ARG A 35 -14.40 12.30 -4.32
N ALA A 36 -13.58 12.21 -5.39
CA ALA A 36 -12.27 12.87 -5.46
C ALA A 36 -12.35 14.39 -5.26
N ALA A 37 -13.30 15.07 -5.90
CA ALA A 37 -13.48 16.51 -5.78
C ALA A 37 -13.94 16.95 -4.37
N GLN A 38 -14.69 16.12 -3.67
CA GLN A 38 -15.10 16.38 -2.29
C GLN A 38 -13.90 16.22 -1.35
N ILE A 39 -13.17 15.12 -1.47
CA ILE A 39 -11.97 14.84 -0.66
C ILE A 39 -10.96 15.97 -0.76
N ASP A 40 -10.72 16.46 -2.00
CA ASP A 40 -9.80 17.58 -2.25
C ASP A 40 -10.28 18.88 -1.59
N ARG A 41 -11.55 19.24 -1.82
CA ARG A 41 -12.15 20.47 -1.26
C ARG A 41 -12.19 20.51 0.26
N GLU A 42 -12.50 19.35 0.88
CA GLU A 42 -12.64 19.23 2.33
C GLU A 42 -11.31 18.92 3.03
N ALA A 43 -10.23 18.66 2.26
CA ALA A 43 -8.93 18.24 2.76
C ALA A 43 -9.05 17.08 3.79
N CYS A 44 -9.96 16.14 3.53
CA CYS A 44 -10.27 15.05 4.43
C CYS A 44 -9.54 13.75 4.05
N ASN A 45 -9.43 12.84 5.02
CA ASN A 45 -8.88 11.52 4.79
C ASN A 45 -9.91 10.65 4.03
N PRO A 46 -9.53 9.96 2.93
CA PRO A 46 -10.45 9.20 2.07
C PRO A 46 -10.85 7.84 2.67
N LEU A 47 -11.47 7.83 3.84
CA LEU A 47 -11.79 6.61 4.61
C LEU A 47 -12.68 5.63 3.82
N GLU A 48 -13.72 6.12 3.16
CA GLU A 48 -14.61 5.27 2.34
C GLU A 48 -13.86 4.62 1.16
N ASN A 49 -12.86 5.30 0.60
CA ASN A 49 -12.07 4.73 -0.48
C ASN A 49 -11.20 3.56 0.03
N TYR A 50 -10.78 3.58 1.28
CA TYR A 50 -10.06 2.44 1.87
C TYR A 50 -10.97 1.24 2.08
N ASP A 51 -12.24 1.43 2.39
CA ASP A 51 -13.20 0.33 2.46
C ASP A 51 -13.39 -0.31 1.08
N ASP A 52 -13.53 0.47 0.03
CA ASP A 52 -13.57 -0.03 -1.34
C ASP A 52 -12.29 -0.77 -1.76
N LEU A 53 -11.11 -0.30 -1.32
CA LEU A 53 -9.84 -1.01 -1.56
C LEU A 53 -9.75 -2.33 -0.80
N ARG A 54 -10.32 -2.43 0.42
CA ARG A 54 -10.41 -3.68 1.19
C ARG A 54 -11.35 -4.67 0.51
N GLU A 55 -12.56 -4.25 0.16
CA GLU A 55 -13.56 -5.08 -0.51
C GLU A 55 -13.05 -5.65 -1.84
N SER A 56 -12.31 -4.86 -2.60
CA SER A 56 -11.73 -5.28 -3.88
C SER A 56 -10.50 -6.19 -3.75
N GLY A 57 -9.93 -6.33 -2.56
CA GLY A 57 -8.70 -7.06 -2.30
C GLY A 57 -7.41 -6.30 -2.61
N ILE A 58 -7.48 -5.09 -3.16
CA ILE A 58 -6.32 -4.25 -3.47
C ILE A 58 -5.53 -3.94 -2.20
N HIS A 59 -6.20 -3.72 -1.09
CA HIS A 59 -5.61 -3.45 0.22
C HIS A 59 -4.52 -4.47 0.63
N ARG A 60 -4.72 -5.75 0.35
CA ARG A 60 -3.80 -6.84 0.70
C ARG A 60 -2.94 -7.32 -0.47
N MET A 61 -2.83 -6.54 -1.55
CA MET A 61 -2.18 -7.00 -2.78
C MET A 61 -0.71 -7.35 -2.60
N CYS A 62 0.00 -6.64 -1.74
CA CYS A 62 1.43 -6.84 -1.48
C CYS A 62 1.73 -7.80 -0.31
N VAL A 63 0.71 -8.28 0.40
CA VAL A 63 0.89 -9.32 1.41
C VAL A 63 1.18 -10.65 0.70
N PRO A 64 2.21 -11.42 1.10
CA PRO A 64 2.49 -12.72 0.50
C PRO A 64 1.30 -13.70 0.64
N GLU A 65 1.14 -14.58 -0.36
CA GLU A 65 0.02 -15.54 -0.42
C GLU A 65 -0.04 -16.44 0.84
N ARG A 66 1.12 -16.84 1.39
CA ARG A 66 1.20 -17.65 2.61
C ARG A 66 0.54 -16.99 3.84
N PHE A 67 0.33 -15.67 3.80
CA PHE A 67 -0.36 -14.89 4.84
C PHE A 67 -1.76 -14.43 4.42
N GLY A 68 -2.29 -14.94 3.32
CA GLY A 68 -3.64 -14.62 2.84
C GLY A 68 -3.73 -13.37 1.94
N GLY A 69 -2.60 -12.85 1.48
CA GLY A 69 -2.52 -11.78 0.49
C GLY A 69 -2.56 -12.25 -0.95
N LEU A 70 -2.22 -11.37 -1.88
CA LEU A 70 -2.17 -11.66 -3.31
C LEU A 70 -0.74 -11.80 -3.87
N GLY A 71 0.29 -11.56 -3.05
CA GLY A 71 1.69 -11.80 -3.39
C GLY A 71 2.23 -10.94 -4.53
N HIS A 72 1.64 -9.78 -4.82
CA HIS A 72 2.12 -8.89 -5.87
C HIS A 72 3.38 -8.13 -5.43
N ASP A 73 4.26 -7.95 -6.39
CA ASP A 73 5.55 -7.29 -6.26
C ASP A 73 5.45 -5.75 -6.34
N TYR A 74 6.61 -5.12 -6.19
CA TYR A 74 6.75 -3.66 -6.24
C TYR A 74 6.34 -3.08 -7.60
N ALA A 75 6.66 -3.76 -8.71
CA ALA A 75 6.29 -3.29 -10.04
C ALA A 75 4.76 -3.27 -10.23
N THR A 76 4.08 -4.32 -9.77
CA THR A 76 2.61 -4.39 -9.81
C THR A 76 1.97 -3.32 -8.93
N TYR A 77 2.50 -3.11 -7.72
CA TYR A 77 2.05 -2.04 -6.85
C TYR A 77 2.14 -0.66 -7.52
N MET A 78 3.25 -0.35 -8.20
CA MET A 78 3.42 0.93 -8.90
C MET A 78 2.38 1.13 -10.01
N MET A 79 2.06 0.08 -10.77
CA MET A 79 1.02 0.13 -11.81
C MET A 79 -0.38 0.35 -11.22
N VAL A 80 -0.72 -0.35 -10.14
CA VAL A 80 -1.99 -0.16 -9.42
C VAL A 80 -2.11 1.24 -8.84
N SER A 81 -1.04 1.76 -8.21
CA SER A 81 -1.00 3.12 -7.68
C SER A 81 -1.15 4.17 -8.77
N SER A 82 -0.50 3.97 -9.92
CA SER A 82 -0.65 4.84 -11.09
C SER A 82 -2.09 4.88 -11.58
N GLU A 83 -2.75 3.73 -11.67
CA GLU A 83 -4.15 3.66 -12.07
C GLU A 83 -5.08 4.34 -11.04
N LEU A 84 -4.89 4.09 -9.74
CA LEU A 84 -5.67 4.77 -8.69
C LEU A 84 -5.49 6.30 -8.73
N GLY A 85 -4.26 6.76 -8.99
CA GLY A 85 -3.92 8.18 -9.09
C GLY A 85 -4.65 8.92 -10.19
N ARG A 86 -5.03 8.24 -11.27
CA ARG A 86 -5.86 8.80 -12.34
C ARG A 86 -7.27 9.16 -11.89
N HIS A 87 -7.72 8.58 -10.78
CA HIS A 87 -9.07 8.76 -10.24
C HIS A 87 -9.07 9.64 -8.98
N CYS A 88 -8.09 9.49 -8.10
CA CYS A 88 -7.93 10.34 -6.91
C CYS A 88 -6.48 10.30 -6.41
N GLY A 89 -5.77 11.42 -6.55
CA GLY A 89 -4.38 11.55 -6.10
C GLY A 89 -4.21 11.36 -4.60
N ALA A 90 -5.13 11.88 -3.79
CA ALA A 90 -5.09 11.72 -2.33
C ALA A 90 -5.20 10.25 -1.90
N THR A 91 -6.10 9.49 -2.54
CA THR A 91 -6.25 8.05 -2.28
C THR A 91 -5.01 7.27 -2.71
N ALA A 92 -4.47 7.55 -3.90
CA ALA A 92 -3.27 6.87 -4.37
C ALA A 92 -2.06 7.15 -3.48
N LEU A 93 -1.86 8.41 -3.08
CA LEU A 93 -0.74 8.80 -2.22
C LEU A 93 -0.81 8.13 -0.85
N SER A 94 -1.96 8.12 -0.22
CA SER A 94 -2.13 7.47 1.09
C SER A 94 -2.07 5.94 1.00
N PHE A 95 -2.61 5.35 -0.07
CA PHE A 95 -2.46 3.92 -0.35
C PHE A 95 -0.99 3.53 -0.57
N ASN A 96 -0.17 4.40 -1.19
CA ASN A 96 1.26 4.17 -1.35
C ASN A 96 1.97 3.93 -0.02
N MET A 97 1.62 4.68 1.02
CA MET A 97 2.21 4.49 2.35
C MET A 97 1.91 3.09 2.91
N HIS A 98 0.69 2.63 2.74
CA HIS A 98 0.29 1.29 3.17
C HIS A 98 0.98 0.18 2.35
N ALA A 99 0.91 0.26 1.02
CA ALA A 99 1.44 -0.78 0.14
C ALA A 99 2.97 -0.90 0.25
N SER A 100 3.70 0.22 0.30
CA SER A 100 5.16 0.20 0.48
C SER A 100 5.56 -0.34 1.85
N THR A 101 4.84 0.02 2.93
CA THR A 101 5.10 -0.57 4.25
C THR A 101 4.89 -2.08 4.24
N THR A 102 3.87 -2.56 3.56
CA THR A 102 3.59 -3.99 3.42
C THR A 102 4.73 -4.74 2.72
N LEU A 103 5.30 -4.15 1.67
CA LEU A 103 6.48 -4.70 0.98
C LEU A 103 7.74 -4.65 1.85
N TRP A 104 7.93 -3.60 2.63
CA TRP A 104 9.08 -3.49 3.53
C TRP A 104 9.06 -4.54 4.65
N ILE A 105 7.89 -4.84 5.21
CA ILE A 105 7.72 -5.92 6.19
C ILE A 105 8.13 -7.28 5.59
N GLY A 106 7.96 -7.46 4.27
CA GLY A 106 8.35 -8.64 3.53
C GLY A 106 9.77 -8.57 2.99
N ASP A 107 9.89 -8.19 1.75
CA ASP A 107 11.08 -8.37 0.91
C ASP A 107 12.34 -7.67 1.44
N MET A 108 12.20 -6.48 2.03
CA MET A 108 13.37 -5.75 2.51
C MET A 108 14.05 -6.42 3.72
N LEU A 109 13.28 -7.12 4.54
CA LEU A 109 13.81 -7.79 5.72
C LEU A 109 14.44 -9.14 5.39
N ASP A 110 14.06 -9.77 4.28
CA ASP A 110 14.58 -11.07 3.86
C ASP A 110 16.05 -11.03 3.43
N GLY A 111 16.57 -9.86 3.13
CA GLY A 111 17.98 -9.66 2.76
C GLY A 111 18.91 -9.34 3.93
N LEU A 112 18.41 -9.31 5.17
CA LEU A 112 19.22 -8.98 6.34
C LEU A 112 19.96 -10.20 6.88
N ASP A 113 21.21 -10.01 7.26
CA ASP A 113 22.02 -11.02 7.97
C ASP A 113 21.66 -10.99 9.46
N LEU A 114 20.70 -11.83 9.84
CA LEU A 114 20.14 -11.90 11.19
C LEU A 114 20.55 -13.20 11.90
N SER A 115 20.72 -13.15 13.23
CA SER A 115 20.85 -14.37 14.01
C SER A 115 19.55 -15.20 13.96
N PRO A 116 19.61 -16.51 14.26
CA PRO A 116 18.40 -17.35 14.31
C PRO A 116 17.30 -16.80 15.23
N GLU A 117 17.66 -16.21 16.37
CA GLU A 117 16.75 -15.62 17.34
C GLU A 117 16.09 -14.35 16.76
N GLN A 118 16.88 -13.49 16.13
CA GLN A 118 16.39 -12.27 15.46
C GLN A 118 15.46 -12.63 14.30
N GLN A 119 15.79 -13.66 13.53
CA GLN A 119 14.96 -14.12 12.42
C GLN A 119 13.62 -14.68 12.92
N ALA A 120 13.61 -15.43 14.03
CA ALA A 120 12.37 -15.92 14.64
C ALA A 120 11.48 -14.78 15.17
N GLU A 121 12.09 -13.79 15.84
CA GLU A 121 11.35 -12.59 16.30
C GLU A 121 10.78 -11.81 15.12
N MET A 122 11.56 -11.58 14.06
CA MET A 122 11.12 -10.89 12.85
C MET A 122 9.94 -11.61 12.18
N GLU A 123 10.00 -12.94 12.04
CA GLU A 123 8.94 -13.73 11.43
C GLU A 123 7.65 -13.71 12.27
N SER A 124 7.79 -13.69 13.59
CA SER A 124 6.66 -13.52 14.51
C SER A 124 5.98 -12.15 14.32
N LEU A 125 6.77 -11.07 14.27
CA LEU A 125 6.27 -9.71 14.03
C LEU A 125 5.65 -9.59 12.64
N ARG A 126 6.28 -10.13 11.60
CA ARG A 126 5.77 -10.18 10.23
C ARG A 126 4.40 -10.86 10.18
N THR A 127 4.27 -12.02 10.81
CA THR A 127 3.01 -12.76 10.91
C THR A 127 1.92 -11.93 11.57
N LEU A 128 2.24 -11.27 12.69
CA LEU A 128 1.31 -10.40 13.41
C LEU A 128 0.82 -9.24 12.52
N HIS A 129 1.74 -8.56 11.82
CA HIS A 129 1.39 -7.42 10.99
C HIS A 129 0.57 -7.82 9.76
N TYR A 130 0.94 -8.88 9.07
CA TYR A 130 0.18 -9.37 7.92
C TYR A 130 -1.21 -9.88 8.32
N LYS A 131 -1.32 -10.53 9.48
CA LYS A 131 -2.63 -10.93 10.01
C LYS A 131 -3.53 -9.71 10.24
N ARG A 132 -3.02 -8.64 10.84
CA ARG A 132 -3.77 -7.40 11.02
C ARG A 132 -4.22 -6.78 9.69
N ILE A 133 -3.38 -6.81 8.66
CA ILE A 133 -3.76 -6.31 7.34
C ILE A 133 -4.89 -7.16 6.73
N VAL A 134 -4.76 -8.48 6.77
CA VAL A 134 -5.66 -9.40 6.07
C VAL A 134 -6.98 -9.60 6.81
N GLU A 135 -6.94 -9.79 8.13
CA GLU A 135 -8.12 -10.10 8.95
C GLU A 135 -8.81 -8.84 9.47
N ASP A 136 -8.05 -7.86 9.98
CA ASP A 136 -8.60 -6.67 10.60
C ASP A 136 -8.72 -5.49 9.62
N GLY A 137 -8.18 -5.62 8.40
CA GLY A 137 -8.15 -4.53 7.42
C GLY A 137 -7.29 -3.34 7.84
N ALA A 138 -6.28 -3.57 8.68
CA ALA A 138 -5.42 -2.49 9.20
C ALA A 138 -4.70 -1.74 8.08
N LEU A 139 -4.66 -0.41 8.19
CA LEU A 139 -3.87 0.47 7.34
C LEU A 139 -2.56 0.83 8.03
N TYR A 140 -1.49 0.84 7.27
CA TYR A 140 -0.18 1.25 7.73
C TYR A 140 0.19 2.59 7.12
N ALA A 141 0.81 3.45 7.92
CA ALA A 141 1.35 4.72 7.49
C ALA A 141 2.84 4.80 7.81
N GLN A 142 3.55 5.65 7.08
CA GLN A 142 4.96 5.91 7.28
C GLN A 142 5.14 7.36 7.73
N THR A 143 5.75 7.56 8.88
CA THR A 143 5.97 8.87 9.48
C THR A 143 7.39 9.36 9.19
N PHE A 144 7.67 9.71 7.93
CA PHE A 144 8.99 10.21 7.51
C PHE A 144 9.19 11.70 7.69
N SER A 145 8.12 12.45 7.89
CA SER A 145 8.16 13.90 7.95
C SER A 145 7.61 14.42 9.27
N GLU A 146 8.30 15.37 9.85
CA GLU A 146 7.81 16.15 10.99
C GLU A 146 7.61 17.61 10.56
N GLY A 147 6.82 18.38 11.32
CA GLY A 147 6.52 19.78 11.05
C GLY A 147 7.72 20.75 11.13
N ASN A 148 8.93 20.23 11.37
CA ASN A 148 10.18 20.94 11.38
C ASN A 148 11.06 20.55 10.17
N LEU A 149 12.32 20.98 10.16
CA LEU A 149 13.28 20.69 9.09
C LEU A 149 13.98 19.31 9.22
N ALA A 150 13.48 18.41 10.05
CA ALA A 150 14.08 17.09 10.28
C ALA A 150 14.16 16.24 9.00
N ALA A 151 13.09 16.22 8.21
CA ALA A 151 13.06 15.51 6.93
C ALA A 151 14.08 16.02 5.90
N ALA A 152 14.51 17.29 6.03
CA ALA A 152 15.56 17.88 5.21
C ALA A 152 16.98 17.71 5.82
N GLY A 153 17.10 16.93 6.90
CA GLY A 153 18.39 16.70 7.60
C GLY A 153 18.94 17.91 8.33
N LYS A 154 18.13 18.95 8.56
CA LYS A 154 18.54 20.21 9.19
C LYS A 154 18.25 20.31 10.69
N SER A 155 17.51 19.35 11.22
CA SER A 155 17.25 19.19 12.66
C SER A 155 17.03 17.70 12.98
N PRO A 156 17.27 17.26 14.24
CA PRO A 156 16.93 15.89 14.64
C PRO A 156 15.42 15.69 14.67
N PHE A 157 14.99 14.43 14.50
CA PHE A 157 13.59 14.05 14.72
C PHE A 157 13.22 14.19 16.19
N GLY A 158 12.07 14.79 16.46
CA GLY A 158 11.52 14.94 17.81
C GLY A 158 10.65 13.78 18.24
N THR A 159 10.17 12.98 17.28
CA THR A 159 9.36 11.78 17.54
C THR A 159 10.16 10.73 18.28
N THR A 160 9.58 10.21 19.36
CA THR A 160 10.18 9.17 20.18
C THR A 160 9.27 7.95 20.27
N ALA A 161 9.85 6.74 20.34
CA ALA A 161 9.12 5.50 20.60
C ALA A 161 9.53 4.94 21.96
N LYS A 162 8.57 4.53 22.78
CA LYS A 162 8.81 3.89 24.07
C LYS A 162 8.20 2.50 24.04
N LYS A 163 9.04 1.50 24.33
CA LYS A 163 8.57 0.11 24.51
C LYS A 163 7.72 0.06 25.78
N VAL A 164 6.51 -0.45 25.69
CA VAL A 164 5.56 -0.71 26.78
C VAL A 164 5.44 -2.20 27.04
#